data_caed52bed8b80c8f44aee2936081021d
#
_entry.id   caed52bed8b80c8f44aee2936081021d
#
_cell.length_a   1.000
_cell.length_b   1.000
_cell.length_c   1.000
_cell.angle_alpha   90.00
_cell.angle_beta   90.00
_cell.angle_gamma   90.00
#
_symmetry.space_group_name_H-M   'P 1'
#
loop_
_entity.id
_entity.type
_entity.pdbx_description
1 polymer ?
#
loop_
_entity_poly.entity_id
_entity_poly.type
_entity_poly.pdbx_seq_one_letter_code
_entity_poly.pdbx_strand_id
1 'polypeptide(L)'
;MDNKPTISDYISQVFMIFGITVLLLNIFCLMFGESAKNFSTIFSLGSSGLSVKTMLQFLLAIAITIVFRFTFMTDFLIKKMSITARIIAMFAAVFLNIVVFVILCDWFPVNDPTAWTMFLISFAVSCTVSTAVSIFKEKYENRQLSEALQKLKEEEDE
;
A
#
# COMPACT_ATOMS: atom_id res chain seq x y z
N MET A 1 0.35 8.14 25.87
CA MET A 1 1.51 8.83 25.28
C MET A 1 1.36 8.76 23.78
N ASP A 2 0.91 9.84 23.15
CA ASP A 2 0.83 9.91 21.68
C ASP A 2 2.25 10.01 21.12
N ASN A 3 2.80 8.86 20.75
CA ASN A 3 4.07 8.83 20.01
C ASN A 3 3.81 9.43 18.62
N LYS A 4 4.12 10.71 18.46
CA LYS A 4 4.15 11.34 17.14
C LYS A 4 5.13 10.55 16.27
N PRO A 5 4.71 10.11 15.07
CA PRO A 5 5.59 9.33 14.20
C PRO A 5 6.85 10.14 13.88
N THR A 6 8.00 9.54 14.11
CA THR A 6 9.30 10.13 13.86
C THR A 6 9.66 10.00 12.37
N ILE A 7 10.52 10.87 11.84
CA ILE A 7 11.03 10.75 10.46
C ILE A 7 11.62 9.37 10.19
N SER A 8 12.27 8.77 11.17
CA SER A 8 12.78 7.41 11.10
C SER A 8 11.69 6.35 10.83
N ASP A 9 10.50 6.52 11.40
CA ASP A 9 9.37 5.60 11.20
C ASP A 9 8.85 5.68 9.76
N TYR A 10 8.87 6.89 9.16
CA TYR A 10 8.53 7.08 7.75
C TYR A 10 9.51 6.36 6.83
N ILE A 11 10.81 6.61 7.03
CA ILE A 11 11.86 6.00 6.23
C ILE A 11 11.80 4.47 6.34
N SER A 12 11.65 3.94 7.55
CA SER A 12 11.52 2.51 7.79
C SER A 12 10.32 1.90 7.05
N GLN A 13 9.15 2.57 7.07
CA GLN A 13 7.97 2.12 6.35
C GLN A 13 8.15 2.15 4.83
N VAL A 14 8.78 3.21 4.28
CA VAL A 14 9.09 3.29 2.85
C VAL A 14 9.94 2.10 2.43
N PHE A 15 11.05 1.84 3.14
CA PHE A 15 11.96 0.76 2.78
C PHE A 15 11.35 -0.63 3.00
N MET A 16 10.54 -0.81 4.03
CA MET A 16 9.84 -2.08 4.27
C MET A 16 8.88 -2.39 3.11
N ILE A 17 8.00 -1.45 2.76
CA ILE A 17 7.02 -1.64 1.68
C ILE A 17 7.74 -1.79 0.34
N PHE A 18 8.76 -0.98 0.08
CA PHE A 18 9.58 -1.08 -1.13
C PHE A 18 10.26 -2.45 -1.24
N GLY A 19 10.89 -2.93 -0.17
CA GLY A 19 11.56 -4.23 -0.15
C GLY A 19 10.59 -5.38 -0.46
N ILE A 20 9.43 -5.40 0.19
CA ILE A 20 8.39 -6.41 -0.05
C ILE A 20 7.89 -6.32 -1.50
N THR A 21 7.60 -5.11 -2.01
CA THR A 21 7.11 -4.91 -3.37
C THR A 21 8.11 -5.38 -4.41
N VAL A 22 9.38 -4.98 -4.27
CA VAL A 22 10.46 -5.39 -5.19
C VAL A 22 10.66 -6.90 -5.17
N LEU A 23 10.62 -7.52 -3.99
CA LEU A 23 10.77 -8.96 -3.84
C LEU A 23 9.64 -9.71 -4.54
N LEU A 24 8.38 -9.32 -4.31
CA LEU A 24 7.21 -9.93 -4.95
C LEU A 24 7.24 -9.75 -6.47
N LEU A 25 7.59 -8.55 -6.96
CA LEU A 25 7.69 -8.30 -8.40
C LEU A 25 8.84 -9.08 -9.05
N ASN A 26 9.97 -9.27 -8.38
CA ASN A 26 11.05 -10.12 -8.91
C ASN A 26 10.63 -11.60 -8.95
N ILE A 27 9.91 -12.11 -7.95
CA ILE A 27 9.32 -13.45 -8.02
C ILE A 27 8.37 -13.56 -9.21
N PHE A 28 7.52 -12.55 -9.43
CA PHE A 28 6.63 -12.50 -10.58
C PHE A 28 7.42 -12.47 -11.90
N CYS A 29 8.51 -11.72 -11.99
CA CYS A 29 9.42 -11.70 -13.16
C CYS A 29 9.98 -13.09 -13.46
N LEU A 30 10.39 -13.85 -12.45
CA LEU A 30 10.91 -15.20 -12.63
C LEU A 30 9.86 -16.15 -13.21
N MET A 31 8.59 -16.01 -12.81
CA MET A 31 7.51 -16.89 -13.26
C MET A 31 6.90 -16.49 -14.60
N PHE A 32 6.69 -15.20 -14.81
CA PHE A 32 5.89 -14.66 -15.92
C PHE A 32 6.58 -13.55 -16.70
N GLY A 33 7.80 -13.17 -16.37
CA GLY A 33 8.48 -11.99 -16.89
C GLY A 33 8.59 -11.98 -18.42
N GLU A 34 8.89 -13.10 -19.05
CA GLU A 34 8.99 -13.18 -20.53
C GLU A 34 7.64 -12.92 -21.22
N SER A 35 6.54 -13.37 -20.65
CA SER A 35 5.20 -13.09 -21.16
C SER A 35 4.77 -11.64 -20.85
N ALA A 36 5.08 -11.15 -19.68
CA ALA A 36 4.71 -9.82 -19.21
C ALA A 36 5.48 -8.69 -19.90
N LYS A 37 6.70 -8.96 -20.39
CA LYS A 37 7.56 -8.04 -21.13
C LYS A 37 6.87 -7.37 -22.34
N ASN A 38 5.97 -8.10 -23.00
CA ASN A 38 5.26 -7.60 -24.16
C ASN A 38 4.11 -6.64 -23.81
N PHE A 39 3.67 -6.62 -22.55
CA PHE A 39 2.50 -5.86 -22.10
C PHE A 39 2.84 -4.68 -21.20
N SER A 40 4.03 -4.69 -20.56
CA SER A 40 4.39 -3.66 -19.60
C SER A 40 5.88 -3.39 -19.57
N THR A 41 6.24 -2.11 -19.57
CA THR A 41 7.64 -1.66 -19.47
C THR A 41 8.25 -1.95 -18.09
N ILE A 42 7.41 -2.18 -17.06
CA ILE A 42 7.87 -2.64 -15.74
C ILE A 42 8.71 -3.91 -15.88
N PHE A 43 8.28 -4.81 -16.75
CA PHE A 43 8.91 -6.12 -16.99
C PHE A 43 9.86 -6.12 -18.20
N SER A 44 10.44 -4.97 -18.55
CA SER A 44 11.31 -4.81 -19.74
C SER A 44 12.50 -5.78 -19.79
N LEU A 45 12.99 -6.24 -18.62
CA LEU A 45 14.06 -7.22 -18.52
C LEU A 45 13.57 -8.69 -18.50
N GLY A 46 12.26 -8.91 -18.61
CA GLY A 46 11.67 -10.26 -18.60
C GLY A 46 11.97 -11.02 -17.30
N SER A 47 12.44 -12.25 -17.44
CA SER A 47 12.79 -13.12 -16.30
C SER A 47 14.04 -12.68 -15.53
N SER A 48 14.83 -11.73 -16.08
CA SER A 48 16.02 -11.20 -15.41
C SER A 48 15.71 -10.25 -14.23
N GLY A 49 14.44 -9.92 -14.03
CA GLY A 49 13.99 -9.10 -12.90
C GLY A 49 13.65 -7.66 -13.28
N LEU A 50 13.61 -6.76 -12.29
CA LEU A 50 13.26 -5.35 -12.48
C LEU A 50 14.47 -4.51 -12.85
N SER A 51 14.27 -3.53 -13.76
CA SER A 51 15.32 -2.55 -14.07
C SER A 51 15.53 -1.60 -12.88
N VAL A 52 16.75 -1.08 -12.71
CA VAL A 52 17.06 -0.08 -11.69
C VAL A 52 16.18 1.16 -11.83
N LYS A 53 15.89 1.58 -13.07
CA LYS A 53 14.98 2.68 -13.37
C LYS A 53 13.58 2.41 -12.78
N THR A 54 13.05 1.22 -13.01
CA THR A 54 11.74 0.79 -12.48
C THR A 54 11.75 0.76 -10.95
N MET A 55 12.82 0.25 -10.34
CA MET A 55 12.96 0.23 -8.87
C MET A 55 12.92 1.64 -8.27
N LEU A 56 13.62 2.61 -8.88
CA LEU A 56 13.60 4.01 -8.43
C LEU A 56 12.21 4.65 -8.59
N GLN A 57 11.49 4.33 -9.66
CA GLN A 57 10.12 4.78 -9.86
C GLN A 57 9.19 4.24 -8.76
N PHE A 58 9.29 2.95 -8.42
CA PHE A 58 8.54 2.37 -7.30
C PHE A 58 8.90 2.98 -5.95
N LEU A 59 10.18 3.21 -5.70
CA LEU A 59 10.61 3.86 -4.46
C LEU A 59 9.97 5.24 -4.31
N LEU A 60 9.96 6.04 -5.36
CA LEU A 60 9.37 7.37 -5.37
C LEU A 60 7.84 7.30 -5.21
N ALA A 61 7.17 6.41 -5.93
CA ALA A 61 5.72 6.22 -5.83
C ALA A 61 5.29 5.79 -4.41
N ILE A 62 6.04 4.89 -3.79
CA ILE A 62 5.81 4.43 -2.42
C ILE A 62 6.05 5.57 -1.41
N ALA A 63 7.12 6.33 -1.57
CA ALA A 63 7.42 7.46 -0.70
C ALA A 63 6.27 8.49 -0.70
N ILE A 64 5.75 8.86 -1.88
CA ILE A 64 4.61 9.75 -2.03
C ILE A 64 3.34 9.14 -1.41
N THR A 65 3.09 7.86 -1.62
CA THR A 65 1.94 7.14 -1.04
C THR A 65 1.97 7.19 0.49
N ILE A 66 3.15 7.01 1.10
CA ILE A 66 3.30 7.08 2.55
C ILE A 66 3.05 8.50 3.05
N VAL A 67 3.53 9.53 2.36
CA VAL A 67 3.22 10.92 2.70
C VAL A 67 1.71 11.17 2.68
N PHE A 68 0.99 10.70 1.66
CA PHE A 68 -0.48 10.80 1.62
C PHE A 68 -1.12 10.08 2.80
N ARG A 69 -0.71 8.84 3.08
CA ARG A 69 -1.24 8.09 4.22
C ARG A 69 -1.10 8.88 5.52
N PHE A 70 0.06 9.42 5.82
CA PHE A 70 0.27 10.21 7.03
C PHE A 70 -0.56 11.48 7.03
N THR A 71 -0.63 12.19 5.92
CA THR A 71 -1.41 13.44 5.79
C THR A 71 -2.89 13.21 6.09
N PHE A 72 -3.47 12.13 5.57
CA PHE A 72 -4.89 11.81 5.75
C PHE A 72 -5.21 11.10 7.07
N MET A 73 -4.28 10.32 7.63
CA MET A 73 -4.49 9.57 8.88
C MET A 73 -4.14 10.39 10.13
N THR A 74 -3.36 11.47 10.00
CA THR A 74 -3.02 12.34 11.13
C THR A 74 -4.05 13.46 11.26
N ASP A 75 -4.49 13.77 12.47
CA ASP A 75 -5.47 14.84 12.77
C ASP A 75 -4.97 16.26 12.45
N PHE A 76 -3.78 16.38 11.87
CA PHE A 76 -3.12 17.64 11.63
C PHE A 76 -3.80 18.51 10.56
N LEU A 77 -4.28 17.91 9.47
CA LEU A 77 -4.86 18.65 8.33
C LEU A 77 -6.38 18.62 8.26
N ILE A 78 -7.05 17.59 8.81
CA ILE A 78 -8.46 17.37 8.50
C ILE A 78 -9.26 17.04 9.77
N LYS A 79 -9.30 17.96 10.75
CA LYS A 79 -10.08 17.81 11.99
C LYS A 79 -11.60 17.68 11.79
N LYS A 80 -12.16 18.12 10.65
CA LYS A 80 -13.61 18.20 10.40
C LYS A 80 -14.20 17.04 9.60
N MET A 81 -13.41 16.13 9.03
CA MET A 81 -13.92 15.03 8.22
C MET A 81 -14.14 13.77 9.06
N SER A 82 -15.21 13.01 8.74
CA SER A 82 -15.42 11.69 9.32
C SER A 82 -14.28 10.74 8.97
N ILE A 83 -14.01 9.76 9.82
CA ILE A 83 -12.95 8.75 9.61
C ILE A 83 -13.14 8.04 8.26
N THR A 84 -14.38 7.68 7.91
CA THR A 84 -14.72 7.04 6.64
C THR A 84 -14.36 7.92 5.44
N ALA A 85 -14.66 9.22 5.50
CA ALA A 85 -14.32 10.14 4.42
C ALA A 85 -12.80 10.32 4.25
N ARG A 86 -12.02 10.28 5.33
CA ARG A 86 -10.55 10.31 5.30
C ARG A 86 -9.97 9.06 4.61
N ILE A 87 -10.52 7.89 4.92
CA ILE A 87 -10.09 6.63 4.31
C ILE A 87 -10.38 6.65 2.80
N ILE A 88 -11.58 7.08 2.39
CA ILE A 88 -11.93 7.19 0.96
C ILE A 88 -11.01 8.19 0.25
N ALA A 89 -10.78 9.36 0.84
CA ALA A 89 -9.89 10.37 0.28
C ALA A 89 -8.44 9.86 0.16
N MET A 90 -7.96 9.10 1.14
CA MET A 90 -6.64 8.46 1.10
C MET A 90 -6.55 7.46 -0.07
N PHE A 91 -7.53 6.58 -0.23
CA PHE A 91 -7.54 5.63 -1.35
C PHE A 91 -7.61 6.34 -2.71
N ALA A 92 -8.40 7.41 -2.82
CA ALA A 92 -8.47 8.22 -4.03
C ALA A 92 -7.11 8.89 -4.34
N ALA A 93 -6.43 9.43 -3.34
CA ALA A 93 -5.11 10.04 -3.50
C ALA A 93 -4.05 9.00 -3.92
N VAL A 94 -4.06 7.81 -3.33
CA VAL A 94 -3.16 6.70 -3.71
C VAL A 94 -3.45 6.25 -5.15
N PHE A 95 -4.71 6.09 -5.51
CA PHE A 95 -5.11 5.74 -6.88
C PHE A 95 -4.59 6.77 -7.89
N LEU A 96 -4.83 8.06 -7.64
CA LEU A 96 -4.33 9.14 -8.49
C LEU A 96 -2.81 9.15 -8.60
N ASN A 97 -2.10 8.91 -7.49
CA ASN A 97 -0.65 8.80 -7.51
C ASN A 97 -0.18 7.69 -8.47
N ILE A 98 -0.77 6.50 -8.38
CA ILE A 98 -0.41 5.38 -9.27
C ILE A 98 -0.73 5.71 -10.72
N VAL A 99 -1.90 6.30 -11.01
CA VAL A 99 -2.29 6.72 -12.38
C VAL A 99 -1.27 7.70 -12.95
N VAL A 100 -0.82 8.67 -12.16
CA VAL A 100 0.22 9.63 -12.58
C VAL A 100 1.52 8.90 -12.93
N PHE A 101 1.95 7.92 -12.12
CA PHE A 101 3.15 7.14 -12.43
C PHE A 101 2.98 6.26 -13.67
N VAL A 102 1.81 5.65 -13.86
CA VAL A 102 1.49 4.88 -15.07
C VAL A 102 1.69 5.75 -16.31
N ILE A 103 1.17 6.99 -16.30
CA ILE A 103 1.23 7.91 -17.44
C ILE A 103 2.65 8.47 -17.63
N LEU A 104 3.31 8.91 -16.56
CA LEU A 104 4.63 9.54 -16.66
C LEU A 104 5.77 8.55 -16.95
N CYS A 105 5.61 7.32 -16.49
CA CYS A 105 6.64 6.30 -16.60
C CYS A 105 6.35 5.25 -17.67
N ASP A 106 5.22 5.40 -18.40
CA ASP A 106 4.76 4.44 -19.43
C ASP A 106 4.75 2.99 -18.93
N TRP A 107 4.24 2.76 -17.71
CA TRP A 107 4.26 1.41 -17.12
C TRP A 107 3.50 0.38 -17.95
N PHE A 108 2.43 0.82 -18.61
CA PHE A 108 1.71 0.05 -19.65
C PHE A 108 1.07 0.99 -20.67
N PRO A 109 0.69 0.50 -21.88
CA PRO A 109 0.11 1.32 -22.93
C PRO A 109 -1.14 2.04 -22.47
N VAL A 110 -1.11 3.39 -22.44
CA VAL A 110 -2.21 4.25 -21.98
C VAL A 110 -3.47 4.08 -22.86
N ASN A 111 -3.27 3.71 -24.12
CA ASN A 111 -4.37 3.55 -25.09
C ASN A 111 -4.98 2.13 -25.09
N ASP A 112 -4.51 1.22 -24.25
CA ASP A 112 -5.04 -0.14 -24.16
C ASP A 112 -6.10 -0.24 -23.07
N PRO A 113 -7.40 -0.36 -23.43
CA PRO A 113 -8.48 -0.52 -22.46
C PRO A 113 -8.33 -1.77 -21.59
N THR A 114 -7.69 -2.82 -22.14
CA THR A 114 -7.48 -4.08 -21.42
C THR A 114 -6.52 -3.89 -20.27
N ALA A 115 -5.42 -3.15 -20.48
CA ALA A 115 -4.46 -2.82 -19.43
C ALA A 115 -5.12 -2.02 -18.29
N TRP A 116 -5.96 -1.05 -18.62
CA TRP A 116 -6.71 -0.26 -17.64
C TRP A 116 -7.74 -1.08 -16.86
N THR A 117 -8.48 -1.97 -17.53
CA THR A 117 -9.44 -2.83 -16.83
C THR A 117 -8.75 -3.79 -15.87
N MET A 118 -7.63 -4.41 -16.28
CA MET A 118 -6.83 -5.26 -15.41
C MET A 118 -6.25 -4.51 -14.22
N PHE A 119 -5.77 -3.28 -14.44
CA PHE A 119 -5.27 -2.41 -13.38
C PHE A 119 -6.38 -2.07 -12.37
N LEU A 120 -7.57 -1.68 -12.82
CA LEU A 120 -8.70 -1.35 -11.95
C LEU A 120 -9.16 -2.55 -11.13
N ILE A 121 -9.26 -3.74 -11.75
CA ILE A 121 -9.62 -4.98 -11.05
C ILE A 121 -8.56 -5.31 -9.99
N SER A 122 -7.28 -5.27 -10.35
CA SER A 122 -6.18 -5.54 -9.43
C SER A 122 -6.16 -4.56 -8.25
N PHE A 123 -6.40 -3.27 -8.52
CA PHE A 123 -6.50 -2.25 -7.48
C PHE A 123 -7.68 -2.50 -6.54
N ALA A 124 -8.88 -2.81 -7.08
CA ALA A 124 -10.07 -3.11 -6.29
C ALA A 124 -9.88 -4.35 -5.40
N VAL A 125 -9.29 -5.42 -5.95
CA VAL A 125 -8.95 -6.63 -5.18
C VAL A 125 -7.96 -6.29 -4.06
N SER A 126 -6.91 -5.53 -4.35
CA SER A 126 -5.91 -5.13 -3.35
C SER A 126 -6.53 -4.29 -2.23
N CYS A 127 -7.44 -3.36 -2.55
CA CYS A 127 -8.18 -2.58 -1.56
C CYS A 127 -9.06 -3.47 -0.68
N THR A 128 -9.78 -4.42 -1.28
CA THR A 128 -10.65 -5.35 -0.57
C THR A 128 -9.86 -6.23 0.39
N VAL A 129 -8.76 -6.82 -0.08
CA VAL A 129 -7.88 -7.65 0.76
C VAL A 129 -7.27 -6.83 1.90
N SER A 130 -6.78 -5.63 1.63
CA SER A 130 -6.20 -4.74 2.64
C SER A 130 -7.23 -4.38 3.72
N THR A 131 -8.46 -4.06 3.31
CA THR A 131 -9.55 -3.75 4.24
C THR A 131 -9.93 -4.97 5.07
N ALA A 132 -10.04 -6.15 4.47
CA ALA A 132 -10.33 -7.39 5.19
C ALA A 132 -9.26 -7.69 6.25
N VAL A 133 -7.97 -7.62 5.87
CA VAL A 133 -6.84 -7.82 6.81
C VAL A 133 -6.90 -6.83 7.97
N SER A 134 -7.21 -5.55 7.69
CA SER A 134 -7.32 -4.52 8.73
C SER A 134 -8.45 -4.82 9.72
N ILE A 135 -9.61 -5.26 9.23
CA ILE A 135 -10.75 -5.65 10.08
C ILE A 135 -10.40 -6.88 10.94
N PHE A 136 -9.72 -7.88 10.37
CA PHE A 136 -9.29 -9.05 11.13
C PHE A 136 -8.30 -8.69 12.24
N LYS A 137 -7.33 -7.81 11.92
CA LYS A 137 -6.36 -7.33 12.90
C LYS A 137 -7.02 -6.57 14.04
N GLU A 138 -7.93 -5.64 13.73
CA GLU A 138 -8.69 -4.88 14.72
C GLU A 138 -9.52 -5.79 15.64
N LYS A 139 -10.22 -6.79 15.09
CA LYS A 139 -10.94 -7.78 15.87
C LYS A 139 -10.03 -8.58 16.82
N TYR A 140 -8.86 -8.97 16.33
CA TYR A 140 -7.89 -9.71 17.13
C TYR A 140 -7.34 -8.87 18.29
N GLU A 141 -6.97 -7.62 18.02
CA GLU A 141 -6.49 -6.67 19.05
C GLU A 141 -7.55 -6.35 20.09
N ASN A 142 -8.80 -6.11 19.66
CA ASN A 142 -9.92 -5.87 20.57
C ASN A 142 -10.22 -7.07 21.45
N ARG A 143 -10.09 -8.29 20.95
CA ARG A 143 -10.26 -9.52 21.73
C ARG A 143 -9.18 -9.65 22.79
N GLN A 144 -7.91 -9.43 22.44
CA GLN A 144 -6.80 -9.45 23.40
C GLN A 144 -6.98 -8.41 24.51
N LEU A 145 -7.42 -7.20 24.17
CA LEU A 145 -7.72 -6.15 25.13
C LEU A 145 -8.85 -6.56 26.11
N SER A 146 -9.92 -7.16 25.57
CA SER A 146 -11.04 -7.65 26.40
C SER A 146 -10.61 -8.76 27.35
N GLU A 147 -9.81 -9.71 26.88
CA GLU A 147 -9.27 -10.81 27.69
C GLU A 147 -8.32 -10.29 28.79
N ALA A 148 -7.49 -9.29 28.48
CA ALA A 148 -6.61 -8.65 29.45
C ALA A 148 -7.38 -7.87 30.53
N LEU A 149 -8.43 -7.13 30.13
CA LEU A 149 -9.30 -6.42 31.07
C LEU A 149 -10.08 -7.36 31.98
N GLN A 150 -10.51 -8.52 31.47
CA GLN A 150 -11.21 -9.51 32.28
C GLN A 150 -10.29 -10.12 33.34
N LYS A 151 -9.05 -10.45 32.98
CA LYS A 151 -8.04 -10.94 33.94
C LYS A 151 -7.74 -9.94 35.05
N LEU A 152 -7.59 -8.65 34.69
CA LEU A 152 -7.37 -7.59 35.69
C LEU A 152 -8.53 -7.44 36.65
N LYS A 153 -9.78 -7.61 36.20
CA LYS A 153 -10.95 -7.57 37.06
C LYS A 153 -11.02 -8.77 38.02
N GLU A 154 -10.66 -9.97 37.53
CA GLU A 154 -10.61 -11.19 38.36
C GLU A 154 -9.54 -11.08 39.46
N GLU A 155 -8.39 -10.41 39.16
CA GLU A 155 -7.33 -10.15 40.15
C GLU A 155 -7.70 -9.04 41.17
N GLU A 156 -8.63 -8.14 40.82
CA GLU A 156 -9.07 -7.04 41.71
C GLU A 156 -10.21 -7.48 42.64
N ASP A 157 -10.92 -8.58 42.29
CA ASP A 157 -12.01 -9.16 43.07
C ASP A 157 -11.54 -10.28 44.06
N GLU A 158 -10.23 -10.66 44.05
CA GLU A 158 -9.60 -11.56 45.03
C GLU A 158 -8.83 -10.79 46.12
#